data_643f3c89f8c876b6e0300922b71b33e6
#
_entry.id   643f3c89f8c876b6e0300922b71b33e6
#
_cell.length_a   1.000
_cell.length_b   1.000
_cell.length_c   1.000
_cell.angle_alpha   90.00
_cell.angle_beta   90.00
_cell.angle_gamma   90.00
#
_symmetry.space_group_name_H-M   'P 1'
#
loop_
_entity.id
_entity.type
_entity.pdbx_description
1 polymer ?
#
loop_
_entity_poly.entity_id
_entity_poly.type
_entity_poly.pdbx_seq_one_letter_code
_entity_poly.pdbx_strand_id
1 'polypeptide(L)'
;MEIDKIALNSYLKIHVDNFDSLVSIEKFGTGQSNPTYKLTTHKSKYVLRAKPPGELLKSAHAVDREYRVIKALKNTDVAVPKVYFLANDNDNPLGRMFYIMEYLPGRIFWDPSVPEVDKATRTGLYHSMCQILADLHSVDINKVGLSDFGKPGNYFARQTDRWVKQYRISRLNEEPVMEKVISFLEDCLPVDDGQISLVHGDYRLDNMIFDKNSTKIIGLLDWELST
;
A
#
# COMPACT_ATOMS: atom_id res chain seq x y z
N MET A 1 -12.00 -15.07 -12.42
CA MET A 1 -13.39 -14.57 -12.38
C MET A 1 -13.41 -13.25 -13.13
N GLU A 2 -14.21 -13.16 -14.14
CA GLU A 2 -14.40 -11.94 -14.92
C GLU A 2 -15.35 -11.01 -14.16
N ILE A 3 -15.01 -9.73 -14.09
CA ILE A 3 -15.84 -8.73 -13.40
C ILE A 3 -17.02 -8.38 -14.30
N ASP A 4 -18.25 -8.50 -13.81
CA ASP A 4 -19.44 -8.03 -14.52
C ASP A 4 -19.40 -6.49 -14.64
N LYS A 5 -19.07 -6.02 -15.84
CA LYS A 5 -18.94 -4.59 -16.14
C LYS A 5 -20.24 -3.83 -15.96
N ILE A 6 -21.40 -4.44 -16.28
CA ILE A 6 -22.71 -3.76 -16.21
C ILE A 6 -23.08 -3.57 -14.75
N ALA A 7 -22.98 -4.64 -13.95
CA ALA A 7 -23.26 -4.58 -12.52
C ALA A 7 -22.32 -3.60 -11.79
N LEU A 8 -21.01 -3.66 -12.08
CA LEU A 8 -20.03 -2.74 -11.47
C LEU A 8 -20.30 -1.29 -11.86
N ASN A 9 -20.61 -1.01 -13.14
CA ASN A 9 -20.94 0.34 -13.61
C ASN A 9 -22.16 0.92 -12.86
N SER A 10 -23.23 0.15 -12.73
CA SER A 10 -24.45 0.57 -12.00
C SER A 10 -24.16 0.84 -10.53
N TYR A 11 -23.38 -0.04 -9.91
CA TYR A 11 -22.98 0.10 -8.51
C TYR A 11 -22.11 1.36 -8.27
N LEU A 12 -21.10 1.59 -9.10
CA LEU A 12 -20.20 2.73 -8.93
C LEU A 12 -20.89 4.08 -9.19
N LYS A 13 -21.88 4.14 -10.08
CA LYS A 13 -22.69 5.35 -10.29
C LYS A 13 -23.47 5.80 -9.05
N ILE A 14 -23.80 4.86 -8.17
CA ILE A 14 -24.52 5.15 -6.91
C ILE A 14 -23.54 5.61 -5.82
N HIS A 15 -22.35 5.03 -5.79
CA HIS A 15 -21.44 5.14 -4.64
C HIS A 15 -20.25 6.07 -4.83
N VAL A 16 -19.92 6.45 -6.08
CA VAL A 16 -18.81 7.34 -6.40
C VAL A 16 -19.33 8.61 -7.06
N ASP A 17 -19.16 9.71 -6.37
CA ASP A 17 -19.61 11.01 -6.86
C ASP A 17 -19.05 11.34 -8.25
N ASN A 18 -19.92 11.80 -9.15
CA ASN A 18 -19.59 12.14 -10.52
C ASN A 18 -18.96 11.00 -11.35
N PHE A 19 -19.21 9.75 -10.97
CA PHE A 19 -18.77 8.60 -11.74
C PHE A 19 -19.56 8.55 -13.07
N ASP A 20 -18.82 8.58 -14.17
CA ASP A 20 -19.39 8.46 -15.51
C ASP A 20 -19.52 6.98 -15.93
N SER A 21 -19.98 6.75 -17.16
CA SER A 21 -20.15 5.39 -17.68
C SER A 21 -18.81 4.67 -17.90
N LEU A 22 -18.72 3.46 -17.37
CA LEU A 22 -17.54 2.60 -17.45
C LEU A 22 -17.31 2.10 -18.89
N VAL A 23 -16.18 2.50 -19.48
CA VAL A 23 -15.78 2.11 -20.85
C VAL A 23 -14.99 0.80 -20.83
N SER A 24 -13.94 0.70 -20.00
CA SER A 24 -13.13 -0.52 -19.90
C SER A 24 -12.70 -0.83 -18.47
N ILE A 25 -12.41 -2.11 -18.23
CA ILE A 25 -11.78 -2.66 -17.02
C ILE A 25 -10.53 -3.39 -17.49
N GLU A 26 -9.37 -2.96 -17.01
CA GLU A 26 -8.07 -3.55 -17.36
C GLU A 26 -7.36 -3.99 -16.08
N LYS A 27 -7.02 -5.27 -15.96
CA LYS A 27 -6.25 -5.75 -14.81
C LYS A 27 -4.79 -5.33 -14.97
N PHE A 28 -4.18 -4.77 -13.91
CA PHE A 28 -2.74 -4.56 -13.90
C PHE A 28 -2.02 -5.91 -13.85
N GLY A 29 -0.98 -6.06 -14.67
CA GLY A 29 -0.19 -7.31 -14.75
C GLY A 29 0.78 -7.50 -13.59
N THR A 30 1.02 -6.47 -12.81
CA THR A 30 1.95 -6.41 -11.66
C THR A 30 1.15 -6.28 -10.37
N GLY A 31 1.63 -6.90 -9.29
CA GLY A 31 0.96 -6.92 -7.99
C GLY A 31 0.36 -8.30 -7.69
N GLN A 32 1.00 -9.03 -6.76
CA GLN A 32 0.63 -10.42 -6.47
C GLN A 32 -0.38 -10.55 -5.33
N SER A 33 -0.45 -9.55 -4.43
CA SER A 33 -1.26 -9.65 -3.22
C SER A 33 -2.72 -9.34 -3.45
N ASN A 34 -3.06 -8.15 -3.90
CA ASN A 34 -4.43 -7.67 -4.07
C ASN A 34 -4.75 -7.38 -5.54
N PRO A 35 -5.74 -8.06 -6.16
CA PRO A 35 -6.14 -7.80 -7.55
C PRO A 35 -6.48 -6.32 -7.76
N THR A 36 -5.76 -5.69 -8.68
CA THR A 36 -5.87 -4.26 -8.97
C THR A 36 -6.25 -4.05 -10.44
N TYR A 37 -7.22 -3.18 -10.68
CA TYR A 37 -7.80 -2.93 -11.99
C TYR A 37 -7.84 -1.44 -12.29
N LYS A 38 -7.49 -1.07 -13.52
CA LYS A 38 -7.75 0.26 -14.06
C LYS A 38 -9.16 0.31 -14.62
N LEU A 39 -9.94 1.26 -14.15
CA LEU A 39 -11.27 1.56 -14.65
C LEU A 39 -11.20 2.81 -15.52
N THR A 40 -11.60 2.72 -16.77
CA THR A 40 -11.66 3.87 -17.68
C THR A 40 -13.11 4.24 -17.91
N THR A 41 -13.46 5.52 -17.70
CA THR A 41 -14.74 6.12 -18.06
C THR A 41 -14.53 7.08 -19.22
N HIS A 42 -15.59 7.72 -19.73
CA HIS A 42 -15.44 8.72 -20.79
C HIS A 42 -14.66 9.96 -20.34
N LYS A 43 -14.74 10.32 -19.05
CA LYS A 43 -14.14 11.56 -18.52
C LYS A 43 -12.93 11.34 -17.63
N SER A 44 -12.84 10.18 -16.98
CA SER A 44 -11.87 9.95 -15.90
C SER A 44 -11.34 8.52 -15.89
N LYS A 45 -10.28 8.32 -15.13
CA LYS A 45 -9.72 7.00 -14.84
C LYS A 45 -9.67 6.80 -13.33
N TYR A 46 -9.93 5.57 -12.90
CA TYR A 46 -9.89 5.16 -11.50
C TYR A 46 -9.09 3.87 -11.36
N VAL A 47 -8.73 3.54 -10.14
CA VAL A 47 -8.16 2.24 -9.78
C VAL A 47 -9.10 1.56 -8.80
N LEU A 48 -9.45 0.32 -9.08
CA LEU A 48 -10.15 -0.58 -8.17
C LEU A 48 -9.14 -1.56 -7.61
N ARG A 49 -9.01 -1.62 -6.28
CA ARG A 49 -8.18 -2.60 -5.58
C ARG A 49 -9.07 -3.47 -4.68
N ALA A 50 -9.02 -4.78 -4.86
CA ALA A 50 -9.91 -5.72 -4.22
C ALA A 50 -9.16 -6.79 -3.42
N LYS A 51 -9.82 -7.33 -2.38
CA LYS A 51 -9.33 -8.58 -1.77
C LYS A 51 -9.25 -9.69 -2.82
N PRO A 52 -8.26 -10.60 -2.77
CA PRO A 52 -8.25 -11.78 -3.62
C PRO A 52 -9.47 -12.68 -3.33
N PRO A 53 -9.87 -13.52 -4.28
CA PRO A 53 -10.94 -14.50 -4.06
C PRO A 53 -10.46 -15.64 -3.15
N GLY A 54 -11.39 -16.25 -2.40
CA GLY A 54 -11.14 -17.42 -1.55
C GLY A 54 -11.05 -17.09 -0.07
N GLU A 55 -10.83 -18.11 0.74
CA GLU A 55 -10.60 -17.96 2.18
C GLU A 55 -9.20 -17.39 2.44
N LEU A 56 -9.13 -16.30 3.16
CA LEU A 56 -7.91 -15.57 3.46
C LEU A 56 -7.57 -15.70 4.94
N LEU A 57 -6.29 -15.70 5.26
CA LEU A 57 -5.84 -15.55 6.65
C LEU A 57 -6.31 -14.21 7.21
N LYS A 58 -6.78 -14.20 8.46
CA LYS A 58 -7.44 -13.06 9.13
C LYS A 58 -6.72 -11.70 9.05
N SER A 59 -5.42 -11.68 8.78
CA SER A 59 -4.61 -10.45 8.71
C SER A 59 -4.01 -10.18 7.34
N ALA A 60 -4.27 -11.04 6.35
CA ALA A 60 -3.78 -10.86 5.00
C ALA A 60 -4.77 -10.04 4.16
N HIS A 61 -4.24 -9.22 3.26
CA HIS A 61 -5.04 -8.51 2.26
C HIS A 61 -6.08 -7.53 2.85
N ALA A 62 -5.69 -6.77 3.88
CA ALA A 62 -6.55 -5.83 4.59
C ALA A 62 -6.76 -4.53 3.79
N VAL A 63 -7.55 -4.58 2.70
CA VAL A 63 -7.85 -3.43 1.84
C VAL A 63 -8.60 -2.31 2.56
N ASP A 64 -9.34 -2.62 3.61
CA ASP A 64 -9.97 -1.66 4.52
C ASP A 64 -8.94 -0.83 5.31
N ARG A 65 -7.89 -1.48 5.81
CA ARG A 65 -6.78 -0.80 6.49
C ARG A 65 -6.02 0.10 5.52
N GLU A 66 -5.73 -0.41 4.33
CA GLU A 66 -5.09 0.35 3.25
C GLU A 66 -5.92 1.60 2.89
N TYR A 67 -7.22 1.43 2.63
CA TYR A 67 -8.14 2.54 2.40
C TYR A 67 -8.14 3.56 3.54
N ARG A 68 -8.16 3.09 4.80
CA ARG A 68 -8.16 3.95 5.99
C ARG A 68 -6.93 4.84 6.06
N VAL A 69 -5.74 4.27 5.85
CA VAL A 69 -4.48 5.02 5.88
C VAL A 69 -4.43 6.06 4.77
N ILE A 70 -4.71 5.66 3.52
CA ILE A 70 -4.71 6.58 2.39
C ILE A 70 -5.69 7.73 2.62
N LYS A 71 -6.89 7.43 3.14
CA LYS A 71 -7.89 8.44 3.48
C LYS A 71 -7.41 9.41 4.55
N ALA A 72 -6.73 8.90 5.59
CA ALA A 72 -6.20 9.69 6.69
C ALA A 72 -5.08 10.64 6.24
N LEU A 73 -4.23 10.18 5.33
CA LEU A 73 -3.08 10.95 4.82
C LEU A 73 -3.45 12.03 3.79
N LYS A 74 -4.68 12.08 3.32
CA LYS A 74 -5.14 12.97 2.23
C LYS A 74 -4.75 14.43 2.38
N ASN A 75 -4.72 14.95 3.61
CA ASN A 75 -4.45 16.35 3.91
C ASN A 75 -3.10 16.55 4.62
N THR A 76 -2.16 15.67 4.40
CA THR A 76 -0.77 15.74 4.88
C THR A 76 0.19 15.97 3.71
N ASP A 77 1.47 16.15 4.00
CA ASP A 77 2.52 16.29 2.98
C ASP A 77 2.88 14.95 2.30
N VAL A 78 2.34 13.83 2.81
CA VAL A 78 2.54 12.51 2.21
C VAL A 78 1.69 12.38 0.95
N ALA A 79 2.35 12.23 -0.20
CA ALA A 79 1.66 12.04 -1.46
C ALA A 79 0.95 10.68 -1.50
N VAL A 80 -0.38 10.69 -1.53
CA VAL A 80 -1.22 9.49 -1.67
C VAL A 80 -2.33 9.74 -2.70
N PRO A 81 -2.83 8.71 -3.41
CA PRO A 81 -3.97 8.87 -4.29
C PRO A 81 -5.22 9.24 -3.49
N LYS A 82 -6.10 10.04 -4.08
CA LYS A 82 -7.42 10.27 -3.49
C LYS A 82 -8.22 8.97 -3.49
N VAL A 83 -8.80 8.60 -2.34
CA VAL A 83 -9.76 7.50 -2.27
C VAL A 83 -11.18 8.04 -2.34
N TYR A 84 -12.07 7.30 -3.01
CA TYR A 84 -13.45 7.70 -3.26
C TYR A 84 -14.45 6.88 -2.47
N PHE A 85 -14.29 5.57 -2.45
CA PHE A 85 -15.29 4.66 -1.90
C PHE A 85 -14.66 3.34 -1.44
N LEU A 86 -15.19 2.77 -0.36
CA LEU A 86 -14.87 1.42 0.13
C LEU A 86 -16.16 0.59 0.14
N ALA A 87 -16.16 -0.51 -0.60
CA ALA A 87 -17.24 -1.48 -0.63
C ALA A 87 -16.98 -2.60 0.39
N ASN A 88 -18.00 -2.96 1.18
CA ASN A 88 -17.96 -4.11 2.10
C ASN A 88 -18.09 -5.45 1.36
N ASP A 89 -17.78 -6.58 2.03
CA ASP A 89 -17.70 -7.90 1.41
C ASP A 89 -19.01 -8.38 0.76
N ASN A 90 -20.20 -8.04 1.27
CA ASN A 90 -21.43 -8.79 1.00
C ASN A 90 -22.42 -8.14 0.02
N ASP A 91 -22.37 -6.83 -0.21
CA ASP A 91 -23.38 -6.10 -1.00
C ASP A 91 -22.79 -5.37 -2.21
N ASN A 92 -21.94 -6.03 -2.96
CA ASN A 92 -21.30 -5.44 -4.13
C ASN A 92 -21.10 -6.45 -5.27
N PRO A 93 -20.94 -5.99 -6.53
CA PRO A 93 -20.86 -6.87 -7.71
C PRO A 93 -19.66 -7.83 -7.73
N LEU A 94 -18.65 -7.62 -6.88
CA LEU A 94 -17.48 -8.49 -6.79
C LEU A 94 -17.64 -9.59 -5.75
N GLY A 95 -18.64 -9.50 -4.84
CA GLY A 95 -18.81 -10.40 -3.70
C GLY A 95 -17.62 -10.41 -2.74
N ARG A 96 -16.85 -9.32 -2.70
CA ARG A 96 -15.67 -9.16 -1.85
C ARG A 96 -15.33 -7.69 -1.69
N MET A 97 -14.68 -7.35 -0.58
CA MET A 97 -14.27 -5.98 -0.29
C MET A 97 -13.33 -5.42 -1.35
N PHE A 98 -13.58 -4.19 -1.76
CA PHE A 98 -12.70 -3.43 -2.65
C PHE A 98 -12.83 -1.94 -2.34
N TYR A 99 -11.85 -1.16 -2.78
CA TYR A 99 -11.96 0.29 -2.77
C TYR A 99 -11.64 0.90 -4.12
N ILE A 100 -12.13 2.11 -4.32
CA ILE A 100 -11.89 2.93 -5.52
C ILE A 100 -10.97 4.08 -5.13
N MET A 101 -9.92 4.26 -5.89
CA MET A 101 -9.00 5.39 -5.76
C MET A 101 -8.72 6.05 -7.11
N GLU A 102 -8.09 7.21 -7.03
CA GLU A 102 -7.61 7.97 -8.17
C GLU A 102 -6.58 7.19 -8.97
N TYR A 103 -6.66 7.29 -10.30
CA TYR A 103 -5.60 6.84 -11.18
C TYR A 103 -4.57 7.98 -11.33
N LEU A 104 -3.36 7.76 -10.85
CA LEU A 104 -2.26 8.71 -10.97
C LEU A 104 -1.44 8.42 -12.22
N PRO A 105 -1.42 9.34 -13.22
CA PRO A 105 -0.65 9.15 -14.45
C PRO A 105 0.81 9.52 -14.24
N GLY A 106 1.64 8.55 -13.84
CA GLY A 106 3.06 8.75 -13.54
C GLY A 106 3.94 7.62 -14.03
N ARG A 107 5.17 7.59 -13.53
CA ARG A 107 6.19 6.56 -13.78
C ARG A 107 6.40 5.73 -12.54
N ILE A 108 6.58 4.43 -12.73
CA ILE A 108 7.00 3.48 -11.68
C ILE A 108 8.32 2.87 -12.13
N PHE A 109 9.30 2.82 -11.22
CA PHE A 109 10.60 2.23 -11.46
C PHE A 109 10.69 0.88 -10.75
N TRP A 110 10.89 -0.18 -11.50
CA TRP A 110 10.91 -1.55 -10.98
C TRP A 110 12.31 -2.01 -10.57
N ASP A 111 13.34 -1.51 -11.27
CA ASP A 111 14.74 -1.77 -10.95
C ASP A 111 15.25 -0.67 -10.01
N PRO A 112 15.67 -1.00 -8.78
CA PRO A 112 16.17 0.01 -7.84
C PRO A 112 17.47 0.68 -8.32
N SER A 113 18.21 0.10 -9.26
CA SER A 113 19.35 0.77 -9.87
C SER A 113 18.97 1.91 -10.81
N VAL A 114 17.69 1.93 -11.24
CA VAL A 114 17.09 2.93 -12.16
C VAL A 114 18.00 3.20 -13.37
N PRO A 115 18.29 2.18 -14.18
CA PRO A 115 19.26 2.29 -15.28
C PRO A 115 18.77 3.18 -16.43
N GLU A 116 17.46 3.42 -16.54
CA GLU A 116 16.82 4.19 -17.60
C GLU A 116 16.95 5.71 -17.48
N VAL A 117 17.57 6.22 -16.40
CA VAL A 117 17.77 7.66 -16.17
C VAL A 117 19.23 7.99 -15.88
N ASP A 118 19.62 9.24 -16.09
CA ASP A 118 20.94 9.75 -15.75
C ASP A 118 21.18 9.81 -14.21
N LYS A 119 22.44 10.02 -13.81
CA LYS A 119 22.83 10.05 -12.40
C LYS A 119 22.12 11.17 -11.61
N ALA A 120 21.96 12.34 -12.20
CA ALA A 120 21.34 13.48 -11.51
C ALA A 120 19.85 13.22 -11.24
N THR A 121 19.15 12.73 -12.25
CA THR A 121 17.74 12.30 -12.12
C THR A 121 17.58 11.20 -11.08
N ARG A 122 18.45 10.16 -11.09
CA ARG A 122 18.44 9.09 -10.10
C ARG A 122 18.62 9.62 -8.69
N THR A 123 19.59 10.51 -8.49
CA THR A 123 19.81 11.17 -7.19
C THR A 123 18.55 11.92 -6.73
N GLY A 124 17.90 12.65 -7.64
CA GLY A 124 16.65 13.35 -7.34
C GLY A 124 15.49 12.44 -6.96
N LEU A 125 15.35 11.25 -7.60
CA LEU A 125 14.36 10.25 -7.23
C LEU A 125 14.56 9.76 -5.79
N TYR A 126 15.77 9.40 -5.42
CA TYR A 126 16.10 8.93 -4.07
C TYR A 126 15.98 10.03 -3.01
N HIS A 127 16.30 11.29 -3.34
CA HIS A 127 16.02 12.41 -2.44
C HIS A 127 14.51 12.58 -2.21
N SER A 128 13.69 12.43 -3.25
CA SER A 128 12.23 12.47 -3.10
C SER A 128 11.71 11.32 -2.22
N MET A 129 12.30 10.13 -2.32
CA MET A 129 11.99 9.03 -1.41
C MET A 129 12.31 9.41 0.05
N CYS A 130 13.51 9.92 0.31
CA CYS A 130 13.88 10.34 1.67
C CYS A 130 12.93 11.43 2.21
N GLN A 131 12.55 12.37 1.37
CA GLN A 131 11.61 13.43 1.77
C GLN A 131 10.23 12.87 2.15
N ILE A 132 9.62 12.04 1.30
CA ILE A 132 8.31 11.42 1.60
C ILE A 132 8.38 10.53 2.85
N LEU A 133 9.50 9.85 3.09
CA LEU A 133 9.68 9.07 4.32
C LEU A 133 9.73 9.97 5.56
N ALA A 134 10.43 11.09 5.49
CA ALA A 134 10.46 12.07 6.56
C ALA A 134 9.08 12.69 6.81
N ASP A 135 8.36 13.05 5.74
CA ASP A 135 7.00 13.57 5.82
C ASP A 135 6.06 12.54 6.48
N LEU A 136 6.17 11.26 6.09
CA LEU A 136 5.40 10.17 6.67
C LEU A 136 5.65 10.00 8.17
N HIS A 137 6.91 9.96 8.58
CA HIS A 137 7.28 9.80 9.98
C HIS A 137 6.97 11.04 10.83
N SER A 138 6.73 12.19 10.19
CA SER A 138 6.32 13.45 10.85
C SER A 138 4.80 13.59 10.99
N VAL A 139 4.01 12.65 10.46
CA VAL A 139 2.55 12.69 10.58
C VAL A 139 2.12 12.53 12.04
N ASP A 140 1.35 13.48 12.53
CA ASP A 140 0.67 13.34 13.82
C ASP A 140 -0.51 12.37 13.70
N ILE A 141 -0.27 11.11 14.12
CA ILE A 141 -1.25 10.01 14.02
C ILE A 141 -2.58 10.30 14.75
N ASN A 142 -2.56 11.14 15.78
CA ASN A 142 -3.78 11.51 16.50
C ASN A 142 -4.63 12.49 15.66
N LYS A 143 -3.99 13.49 15.07
CA LYS A 143 -4.68 14.48 14.22
C LYS A 143 -5.31 13.85 12.98
N VAL A 144 -4.69 12.82 12.41
CA VAL A 144 -5.22 12.14 11.22
C VAL A 144 -6.15 10.96 11.55
N GLY A 145 -6.44 10.68 12.83
CA GLY A 145 -7.37 9.64 13.27
C GLY A 145 -6.83 8.22 13.13
N LEU A 146 -5.52 8.02 13.32
CA LEU A 146 -4.83 6.73 13.26
C LEU A 146 -4.26 6.26 14.61
N SER A 147 -4.65 6.85 15.73
CA SER A 147 -4.13 6.51 17.07
C SER A 147 -4.35 5.05 17.49
N ASP A 148 -5.37 4.38 16.94
CA ASP A 148 -5.69 2.96 17.15
C ASP A 148 -5.23 2.04 16.01
N PHE A 149 -4.51 2.59 15.02
CA PHE A 149 -4.16 1.85 13.80
C PHE A 149 -3.09 0.78 14.03
N GLY A 150 -2.11 1.05 14.88
CA GLY A 150 -1.06 0.12 15.28
C GLY A 150 -0.97 -0.03 16.80
N LYS A 151 -0.17 -0.97 17.26
CA LYS A 151 0.16 -1.10 18.69
C LYS A 151 1.35 -0.21 19.01
N PRO A 152 1.25 0.73 19.94
CA PRO A 152 2.40 1.54 20.35
C PRO A 152 3.45 0.71 21.08
N GLY A 153 4.70 1.18 21.03
CA GLY A 153 5.85 0.63 21.75
C GLY A 153 6.36 -0.73 21.28
N ASN A 154 7.61 -1.03 21.59
CA ASN A 154 8.28 -2.31 21.31
C ASN A 154 8.16 -2.80 19.85
N TYR A 155 8.17 -1.88 18.88
CA TYR A 155 7.97 -2.22 17.46
C TYR A 155 8.97 -3.27 16.97
N PHE A 156 10.27 -3.07 17.22
CA PHE A 156 11.33 -3.97 16.75
C PHE A 156 11.19 -5.37 17.39
N ALA A 157 10.96 -5.45 18.70
CA ALA A 157 10.77 -6.74 19.38
C ALA A 157 9.56 -7.50 18.81
N ARG A 158 8.44 -6.82 18.58
CA ARG A 158 7.25 -7.45 17.99
C ARG A 158 7.47 -7.91 16.54
N GLN A 159 8.22 -7.15 15.73
CA GLN A 159 8.52 -7.54 14.36
C GLN A 159 9.48 -8.74 14.35
N THR A 160 10.53 -8.71 15.15
CA THR A 160 11.46 -9.85 15.28
C THR A 160 10.71 -11.11 15.68
N ASP A 161 9.92 -11.07 16.74
CA ASP A 161 9.11 -12.23 17.19
C ASP A 161 8.15 -12.74 16.10
N ARG A 162 7.46 -11.84 15.42
CA ARG A 162 6.54 -12.18 14.32
C ARG A 162 7.26 -12.91 13.18
N TRP A 163 8.37 -12.33 12.69
CA TRP A 163 9.08 -12.87 11.53
C TRP A 163 9.83 -14.17 11.88
N VAL A 164 10.39 -14.28 13.08
CA VAL A 164 10.99 -15.51 13.58
C VAL A 164 9.97 -16.65 13.66
N LYS A 165 8.77 -16.38 14.21
CA LYS A 165 7.68 -17.37 14.24
C LYS A 165 7.27 -17.79 12.83
N GLN A 166 7.11 -16.85 11.92
CA GLN A 166 6.72 -17.15 10.54
C GLN A 166 7.80 -17.95 9.81
N TYR A 167 9.07 -17.59 9.95
CA TYR A 167 10.19 -18.36 9.40
C TYR A 167 10.18 -19.80 9.92
N ARG A 168 10.10 -19.99 11.25
CA ARG A 168 10.12 -21.34 11.86
C ARG A 168 8.94 -22.22 11.43
N ILE A 169 7.78 -21.64 11.14
CA ILE A 169 6.61 -22.38 10.63
C ILE A 169 6.80 -22.76 9.15
N SER A 170 7.41 -21.88 8.36
CA SER A 170 7.52 -22.04 6.89
C SER A 170 8.79 -22.77 6.43
N ARG A 171 9.82 -22.87 7.29
CA ARG A 171 11.08 -23.53 6.92
C ARG A 171 10.88 -25.02 6.66
N LEU A 172 11.53 -25.52 5.62
CA LEU A 172 11.58 -26.96 5.32
C LEU A 172 12.67 -27.68 6.10
N ASN A 173 13.79 -26.99 6.32
CA ASN A 173 14.95 -27.50 7.06
C ASN A 173 15.47 -26.43 8.03
N GLU A 174 16.28 -26.84 9.00
CA GLU A 174 17.01 -25.90 9.83
C GLU A 174 18.20 -25.32 9.09
N GLU A 175 18.30 -24.00 9.12
CA GLU A 175 19.41 -23.26 8.54
C GLU A 175 20.23 -22.63 9.67
N PRO A 176 21.43 -23.17 10.00
CA PRO A 176 22.22 -22.69 11.15
C PRO A 176 22.58 -21.20 11.06
N VAL A 177 22.72 -20.67 9.84
CA VAL A 177 22.98 -19.23 9.64
C VAL A 177 21.77 -18.38 10.05
N MET A 178 20.56 -18.84 9.77
CA MET A 178 19.35 -18.13 10.16
C MET A 178 19.16 -18.13 11.68
N GLU A 179 19.44 -19.24 12.36
CA GLU A 179 19.35 -19.26 13.82
C GLU A 179 20.39 -18.33 14.49
N LYS A 180 21.59 -18.20 13.91
CA LYS A 180 22.57 -17.18 14.36
C LYS A 180 22.08 -15.74 14.14
N VAL A 181 21.43 -15.46 13.00
CA VAL A 181 20.84 -14.14 12.73
C VAL A 181 19.70 -13.87 13.70
N ILE A 182 18.85 -14.85 13.98
CA ILE A 182 17.76 -14.71 14.96
C ILE A 182 18.32 -14.38 16.34
N SER A 183 19.30 -15.14 16.83
CA SER A 183 19.94 -14.87 18.13
C SER A 183 20.54 -13.46 18.17
N PHE A 184 21.26 -13.07 17.13
CA PHE A 184 21.82 -11.72 17.02
C PHE A 184 20.75 -10.63 17.10
N LEU A 185 19.62 -10.80 16.39
CA LEU A 185 18.53 -9.82 16.42
C LEU A 185 17.84 -9.74 17.79
N GLU A 186 17.67 -10.87 18.47
CA GLU A 186 17.09 -10.93 19.82
C GLU A 186 18.01 -10.26 20.86
N ASP A 187 19.32 -10.48 20.76
CA ASP A 187 20.33 -9.93 21.67
C ASP A 187 20.60 -8.42 21.44
N CYS A 188 20.39 -7.94 20.20
CA CYS A 188 20.71 -6.59 19.76
C CYS A 188 19.49 -5.71 19.50
N LEU A 189 18.32 -6.02 20.10
CA LEU A 189 17.14 -5.19 19.96
C LEU A 189 17.39 -3.75 20.45
N PRO A 190 17.06 -2.71 19.67
CA PRO A 190 17.17 -1.35 20.15
C PRO A 190 16.20 -1.10 21.31
N VAL A 191 16.62 -0.27 22.23
CA VAL A 191 15.74 0.19 23.32
C VAL A 191 14.63 1.03 22.72
N ASP A 192 13.40 0.76 23.14
CA ASP A 192 12.25 1.58 22.74
C ASP A 192 12.36 2.97 23.37
N ASP A 193 12.47 3.99 22.56
CA ASP A 193 12.57 5.40 22.97
C ASP A 193 11.20 6.07 23.15
N GLY A 194 10.11 5.32 22.96
CA GLY A 194 8.73 5.81 23.09
C GLY A 194 8.26 6.68 21.92
N GLN A 195 9.08 6.88 20.88
CA GLN A 195 8.64 7.60 19.69
C GLN A 195 7.67 6.75 18.88
N ILE A 196 6.65 7.38 18.32
CA ILE A 196 5.63 6.73 17.52
C ILE A 196 5.53 7.43 16.17
N SER A 197 5.62 6.66 15.10
CA SER A 197 5.38 7.15 13.74
C SER A 197 4.58 6.13 12.94
N LEU A 198 3.92 6.59 11.89
CA LEU A 198 3.28 5.70 10.93
C LEU A 198 4.35 5.04 10.06
N VAL A 199 4.40 3.71 10.08
CA VAL A 199 5.33 2.91 9.29
C VAL A 199 4.63 2.34 8.06
N HIS A 200 5.22 2.49 6.88
CA HIS A 200 4.66 1.94 5.63
C HIS A 200 4.72 0.40 5.59
N GLY A 201 5.81 -0.17 6.04
CA GLY A 201 6.02 -1.61 6.11
C GLY A 201 6.58 -2.26 4.85
N ASP A 202 6.41 -1.65 3.67
CA ASP A 202 7.01 -2.08 2.38
C ASP A 202 7.45 -0.85 1.56
N TYR A 203 8.32 -0.02 2.13
CA TYR A 203 8.77 1.24 1.53
C TYR A 203 9.80 0.99 0.43
N ARG A 204 9.33 0.87 -0.81
CA ARG A 204 10.12 0.50 -1.99
C ARG A 204 9.81 1.41 -3.16
N LEU A 205 10.79 1.51 -4.08
CA LEU A 205 10.71 2.35 -5.28
C LEU A 205 9.50 2.01 -6.17
N ASP A 206 9.21 0.74 -6.33
CA ASP A 206 8.11 0.24 -7.15
C ASP A 206 6.71 0.42 -6.50
N ASN A 207 6.66 0.80 -5.22
CA ASN A 207 5.44 1.24 -4.54
C ASN A 207 5.23 2.78 -4.65
N MET A 208 5.99 3.46 -5.50
CA MET A 208 5.92 4.91 -5.69
C MET A 208 5.59 5.28 -7.11
N ILE A 209 4.66 6.21 -7.27
CA ILE A 209 4.37 6.83 -8.56
C ILE A 209 5.08 8.18 -8.60
N PHE A 210 6.01 8.33 -9.54
CA PHE A 210 6.69 9.57 -9.81
C PHE A 210 5.98 10.36 -10.91
N ASP A 211 6.03 11.67 -10.83
CA ASP A 211 5.57 12.55 -11.90
C ASP A 211 6.27 12.23 -13.23
N LYS A 212 5.58 12.46 -14.34
CA LYS A 212 6.09 12.12 -15.68
C LYS A 212 7.38 12.86 -16.05
N ASN A 213 7.50 14.11 -15.60
CA ASN A 213 8.51 15.05 -16.09
C ASN A 213 9.49 15.49 -14.99
N SER A 214 9.28 15.07 -13.74
CA SER A 214 10.12 15.45 -12.61
C SER A 214 10.44 14.25 -11.72
N THR A 215 11.22 14.45 -10.67
CA THR A 215 11.53 13.43 -9.66
C THR A 215 10.55 13.41 -8.50
N LYS A 216 9.49 14.24 -8.55
CA LYS A 216 8.51 14.34 -7.48
C LYS A 216 7.67 13.06 -7.41
N ILE A 217 7.49 12.53 -6.20
CA ILE A 217 6.53 11.46 -5.92
C ILE A 217 5.13 12.09 -5.86
N ILE A 218 4.19 11.51 -6.62
CA ILE A 218 2.78 11.91 -6.68
C ILE A 218 1.84 10.90 -6.04
N GLY A 219 2.36 9.72 -5.67
CA GLY A 219 1.58 8.71 -4.96
C GLY A 219 2.45 7.63 -4.34
N LEU A 220 2.27 7.40 -3.04
CA LEU A 220 2.80 6.24 -2.32
C LEU A 220 1.68 5.22 -2.20
N LEU A 221 1.96 3.99 -2.63
CA LEU A 221 1.02 2.89 -2.78
C LEU A 221 1.38 1.71 -1.89
N ASP A 222 0.47 0.74 -1.80
CA ASP A 222 0.66 -0.56 -1.14
C ASP A 222 0.87 -0.48 0.38
N TRP A 223 -0.17 0.00 1.05
CA TRP A 223 -0.19 0.21 2.50
C TRP A 223 -0.62 -1.03 3.31
N GLU A 224 -0.66 -2.21 2.70
CA GLU A 224 -1.18 -3.43 3.36
C GLU A 224 -0.36 -3.86 4.58
N LEU A 225 0.95 -3.54 4.63
CA LEU A 225 1.85 -3.84 5.75
C LEU A 225 2.01 -2.68 6.74
N SER A 226 1.31 -1.57 6.53
CA SER A 226 1.45 -0.37 7.37
C SER A 226 0.98 -0.58 8.81
N THR A 227 1.60 0.11 9.73
CA THR A 227 1.30 0.03 11.16
C THR A 227 1.68 1.31 11.91
#